data_adb01de26602cb1ef444f22c2d684ba3
#
_entry.id   adb01de26602cb1ef444f22c2d684ba3
#
_cell.length_a   1.000
_cell.length_b   1.000
_cell.length_c   1.000
_cell.angle_alpha   90.00
_cell.angle_beta   90.00
_cell.angle_gamma   90.00
#
_symmetry.space_group_name_H-M   'P 1'
#
loop_
_entity.id
_entity.type
_entity.pdbx_description
1 polymer ?
#
loop_
_entity_poly.entity_id
_entity_poly.type
_entity_poly.pdbx_seq_one_letter_code
_entity_poly.pdbx_strand_id
1 'polypeptide(L)' 'MTDEQFRYLVKIVRQRAGEESAKLTQAVKSGQFESVSVHAAKLNAFHEVTFWLHGMASDDTEDAFR' A
#
# COMPACT_ATOMS: atom_id res chain seq x y z
N MET A 1 16.07 -9.79 7.33
CA MET A 1 14.70 -9.52 7.81
C MET A 1 14.07 -10.81 8.27
N THR A 2 13.51 -10.84 9.46
CA THR A 2 12.79 -12.01 9.98
C THR A 2 11.40 -12.09 9.34
N ASP A 3 10.77 -13.27 9.42
CA ASP A 3 9.39 -13.46 8.94
C ASP A 3 8.42 -12.54 9.66
N GLU A 4 8.63 -12.33 10.96
CA GLU A 4 7.79 -11.44 11.76
C GLU A 4 7.93 -9.98 11.30
N GLN A 5 9.15 -9.53 11.03
CA GLN A 5 9.40 -8.19 10.51
C GLN A 5 8.79 -8.02 9.13
N PHE A 6 8.89 -9.04 8.27
CA PHE A 6 8.29 -9.02 6.95
C PHE A 6 6.77 -8.90 7.03
N ARG A 7 6.11 -9.69 7.88
CA ARG A 7 4.67 -9.64 8.07
C ARG A 7 4.21 -8.28 8.57
N TYR A 8 4.96 -7.70 9.50
CA TYR A 8 4.66 -6.36 10.03
C TYR A 8 4.77 -5.30 8.92
N LEU A 9 5.83 -5.38 8.11
CA LEU A 9 6.02 -4.44 7.01
C LEU A 9 4.87 -4.51 6.00
N VAL A 10 4.47 -5.72 5.60
CA VAL A 10 3.33 -5.92 4.68
C VAL A 10 2.06 -5.31 5.27
N LYS A 11 1.80 -5.54 6.54
CA LYS A 11 0.64 -5.00 7.24
C LYS A 11 0.61 -3.47 7.18
N ILE A 12 1.74 -2.82 7.49
CA ILE A 12 1.83 -1.35 7.48
C ILE A 12 1.64 -0.80 6.07
N VAL A 13 2.29 -1.39 5.08
CA VAL A 13 2.17 -0.93 3.68
C VAL A 13 0.72 -1.05 3.21
N ARG A 14 0.06 -2.16 3.49
CA ARG A 14 -1.34 -2.36 3.10
C ARG A 14 -2.28 -1.39 3.81
N GLN A 15 -2.04 -1.13 5.08
CA GLN A 15 -2.82 -0.17 5.86
C GLN A 15 -2.69 1.24 5.27
N ARG A 16 -1.46 1.66 4.97
CA ARG A 16 -1.20 2.97 4.38
C ARG A 16 -1.80 3.10 2.98
N ALA A 17 -1.71 2.05 2.18
CA ALA A 17 -2.33 2.03 0.86
C ALA A 17 -3.85 2.19 0.96
N GLY A 18 -4.48 1.52 1.92
CA GLY A 18 -5.92 1.66 2.18
C GLY A 18 -6.31 3.07 2.58
N GLU A 19 -5.52 3.71 3.44
CA GLU A 19 -5.76 5.10 3.86
C GLU A 19 -5.64 6.07 2.67
N GLU A 20 -4.62 5.91 1.83
CA GLU A 20 -4.44 6.76 0.64
C GLU A 20 -5.54 6.52 -0.39
N SER A 21 -6.01 5.28 -0.55
CA SER A 21 -7.13 4.96 -1.42
C SER A 21 -8.41 5.69 -0.97
N ALA A 22 -8.66 5.71 0.34
CA ALA A 22 -9.82 6.42 0.90
C ALA A 22 -9.71 7.93 0.68
N LYS A 23 -8.53 8.50 0.88
CA LYS A 23 -8.28 9.94 0.63
C LYS A 23 -8.44 10.29 -0.85
N LEU A 24 -7.96 9.42 -1.73
CA LEU A 24 -8.12 9.61 -3.18
C LEU A 24 -9.59 9.65 -3.56
N THR A 25 -10.38 8.68 -3.07
CA THR A 25 -11.81 8.63 -3.33
C THR A 25 -12.51 9.91 -2.84
N GLN A 26 -12.17 10.37 -1.65
CA GLN A 26 -12.75 11.59 -1.09
C GLN A 26 -12.36 12.82 -1.92
N ALA A 27 -11.12 12.92 -2.36
CA ALA A 27 -10.66 14.03 -3.19
C ALA A 27 -11.39 14.06 -4.55
N VAL A 28 -11.63 12.90 -5.16
CA VAL A 28 -12.38 12.79 -6.40
C VAL A 28 -13.82 13.29 -6.19
N LYS A 29 -14.47 12.84 -5.13
CA LYS A 29 -15.85 13.24 -4.81
C LYS A 29 -15.98 14.73 -4.52
N SER A 30 -14.94 15.32 -3.93
CA SER A 30 -14.91 16.75 -3.56
C SER A 30 -14.43 17.66 -4.68
N GLY A 31 -13.99 17.11 -5.80
CA GLY A 31 -13.45 17.87 -6.94
C GLY A 31 -12.11 18.53 -6.67
N GLN A 32 -11.34 18.02 -5.72
CA GLN A 32 -10.03 18.56 -5.34
C GLN A 32 -8.93 17.96 -6.22
N PHE A 33 -8.84 18.40 -7.46
CA PHE A 33 -7.99 17.77 -8.48
C PHE A 33 -6.50 17.75 -8.12
N GLU A 34 -5.99 18.77 -7.44
CA GLU A 34 -4.59 18.79 -7.00
C GLU A 34 -4.32 17.69 -5.99
N SER A 35 -5.25 17.50 -5.05
CA SER A 35 -5.16 16.43 -4.06
C SER A 35 -5.28 15.05 -4.70
N VAL A 36 -6.07 14.91 -5.75
CA VAL A 36 -6.21 13.65 -6.52
C VAL A 36 -4.83 13.21 -7.03
N SER A 37 -4.08 14.11 -7.68
CA SER A 37 -2.73 13.81 -8.18
C SER A 37 -1.81 13.34 -7.08
N VAL A 38 -1.80 14.03 -5.94
CA VAL A 38 -0.92 13.71 -4.82
C VAL A 38 -1.25 12.32 -4.24
N HIS A 39 -2.53 12.07 -3.99
CA HIS A 39 -2.94 10.78 -3.41
C HIS A 39 -2.76 9.63 -4.39
N ALA A 40 -3.01 9.85 -5.69
CA ALA A 40 -2.78 8.84 -6.72
C ALA A 40 -1.30 8.45 -6.79
N ALA A 41 -0.39 9.44 -6.73
CA ALA A 41 1.05 9.18 -6.73
C ALA A 41 1.49 8.38 -5.51
N LYS A 42 0.99 8.74 -4.32
CA LYS A 42 1.29 8.01 -3.08
C LYS A 42 0.77 6.57 -3.13
N LEU A 43 -0.45 6.39 -3.61
CA LEU A 43 -1.05 5.06 -3.73
C LEU A 43 -0.24 4.19 -4.69
N ASN A 44 0.18 4.75 -5.82
CA ASN A 44 1.02 4.04 -6.79
C ASN A 44 2.35 3.61 -6.16
N ALA A 45 2.98 4.47 -5.35
CA ALA A 45 4.22 4.14 -4.65
C ALA A 45 4.01 2.97 -3.69
N PHE A 46 2.90 2.94 -2.94
CA PHE A 46 2.59 1.81 -2.05
C PHE A 46 2.35 0.53 -2.84
N HIS A 47 1.71 0.60 -4.00
CA HIS A 47 1.51 -0.56 -4.87
C HIS A 47 2.83 -1.10 -5.40
N GLU A 48 3.79 -0.26 -5.76
CA GLU A 48 5.13 -0.69 -6.17
C GLU A 48 5.85 -1.40 -5.04
N VAL A 49 5.80 -0.85 -3.83
CA VAL A 49 6.41 -1.48 -2.65
C VAL A 49 5.77 -2.85 -2.40
N THR A 50 4.45 -2.95 -2.51
CA THR A 50 3.73 -4.23 -2.36
C THR A 50 4.21 -5.24 -3.40
N PHE A 51 4.38 -4.81 -4.65
CA PHE A 51 4.89 -5.67 -5.71
C PHE A 51 6.29 -6.22 -5.37
N TRP A 52 7.18 -5.35 -4.89
CA TRP A 52 8.53 -5.77 -4.48
C TRP A 52 8.48 -6.75 -3.30
N LEU A 53 7.60 -6.50 -2.34
CA LEU A 53 7.44 -7.39 -1.18
C LEU A 53 6.94 -8.77 -1.61
N HIS A 54 6.05 -8.86 -2.59
CA HIS A 54 5.64 -10.15 -3.16
C HIS A 54 6.84 -10.91 -3.72
N GLY A 55 7.75 -10.23 -4.41
CA GLY A 55 8.97 -10.85 -4.95
C GLY A 55 9.93 -11.32 -3.87
N MET A 56 9.86 -10.74 -2.67
CA MET A 56 10.72 -11.10 -1.55
C MET A 56 10.10 -12.16 -0.63
N ALA A 57 8.82 -12.45 -0.78
CA ALA A 57 8.10 -13.39 0.08
C ALA A 57 8.62 -14.81 -0.10
N SER A 58 8.76 -15.53 1.02
CA SER A 58 9.00 -16.97 1.03
C SER A 58 7.67 -17.70 1.17
N ASP A 59 7.70 -19.02 1.05
CA ASP A 59 6.51 -19.86 1.27
C ASP A 59 5.92 -19.63 2.67
N ASP A 60 6.78 -19.34 3.66
CA ASP A 60 6.37 -19.14 5.03
C ASP A 60 5.70 -17.78 5.27
N THR A 61 5.91 -16.80 4.38
CA THR A 61 5.41 -15.43 4.55
C THR A 61 4.38 -15.03 3.49
N GLU A 62 4.08 -15.88 2.53
CA GLU A 62 3.14 -15.60 1.44
C GLU A 62 1.75 -15.26 1.96
N ASP A 63 1.32 -15.86 3.07
CA ASP A 63 0.02 -15.61 3.69
C ASP A 63 -0.12 -14.18 4.24
N ALA A 64 0.98 -13.43 4.39
CA ALA A 64 0.95 -12.05 4.84
C ALA A 64 0.13 -11.12 3.92
N PHE A 65 -0.04 -11.52 2.66
CA PHE A 65 -0.79 -10.74 1.66
C PHE A 65 -2.28 -11.08 1.57
N ARG A 66 -2.74 -11.99 2.38
CA ARG A 66 -4.15 -12.44 2.37
C ARG A 66 -5.05 -11.63 3.29
#